data_abb94cbca49d9c27853af6e0f8c6b2bc
#
_entry.id   abb94cbca49d9c27853af6e0f8c6b2bc
#
_cell.length_a   1.000
_cell.length_b   1.000
_cell.length_c   1.000
_cell.angle_alpha   90.00
_cell.angle_beta   90.00
_cell.angle_gamma   90.00
#
_symmetry.space_group_name_H-M   'P 1'
#
loop_
_entity.id
_entity.type
_entity.pdbx_description
1 polymer ?
#
loop_
_entity_poly.entity_id
_entity_poly.type
_entity_poly.pdbx_seq_one_letter_code
_entity_poly.pdbx_strand_id
1 'polypeptide(L)'
;TREIISAIILCAAMLLSGFSANQIKPTNFMSDTRGGIKISSIIPEKFGSWKKMDVSTGIVNPQQQQLLDELYTELVTRTYVSNEGYVIMLSIAYGKNQNDSFQVHLPEICYPAQGFQVGDSRKLTLTTPYGDIPTKQLETTFQSRRVEPVTYWTTIGNHAVKSGLDKKLKEISYAMQGDIADGLLFRVSSIDPDKPRAFSMQQKFIQEMLTSITAADRLRLAGLRD
;
A
#
# COMPACT_ATOMS: atom_id res chain seq x y z
N THR A 1 27.07 28.13 -40.48
CA THR A 1 26.84 26.76 -41.02
C THR A 1 26.88 25.68 -39.91
N ARG A 2 27.91 25.72 -39.07
CA ARG A 2 28.08 24.71 -37.96
C ARG A 2 26.95 24.80 -36.93
N GLU A 3 26.54 25.98 -36.54
CA GLU A 3 25.45 26.19 -35.57
C GLU A 3 24.07 25.74 -36.11
N ILE A 4 23.82 25.95 -37.41
CA ILE A 4 22.58 25.50 -38.06
C ILE A 4 22.54 23.96 -38.10
N ILE A 5 23.64 23.30 -38.40
CA ILE A 5 23.73 21.84 -38.40
C ILE A 5 23.51 21.29 -37.00
N SER A 6 24.11 21.88 -35.98
CA SER A 6 23.92 21.49 -34.59
C SER A 6 22.47 21.68 -34.14
N ALA A 7 21.83 22.76 -34.51
CA ALA A 7 20.41 23.01 -34.23
C ALA A 7 19.50 21.96 -34.88
N ILE A 8 19.76 21.61 -36.16
CA ILE A 8 19.00 20.58 -36.86
C ILE A 8 19.16 19.21 -36.21
N ILE A 9 20.38 18.84 -35.81
CA ILE A 9 20.65 17.57 -35.12
C ILE A 9 19.92 17.53 -33.77
N LEU A 10 19.96 18.60 -32.98
CA LEU A 10 19.23 18.71 -31.72
C LEU A 10 17.71 18.60 -31.92
N CYS A 11 17.15 19.31 -32.89
CA CYS A 11 15.71 19.19 -33.20
C CYS A 11 15.34 17.76 -33.61
N ALA A 12 16.13 17.14 -34.48
CA ALA A 12 15.89 15.75 -34.88
C ALA A 12 15.97 14.77 -33.70
N ALA A 13 16.94 14.95 -32.80
CA ALA A 13 17.07 14.14 -31.59
C ALA A 13 15.88 14.33 -30.63
N MET A 14 15.40 15.56 -30.48
CA MET A 14 14.21 15.86 -29.67
C MET A 14 12.94 15.23 -30.26
N LEU A 15 12.73 15.30 -31.56
CA LEU A 15 11.58 14.68 -32.24
C LEU A 15 11.65 13.16 -32.15
N LEU A 16 12.81 12.55 -32.35
CA LEU A 16 13.05 11.12 -32.21
C LEU A 16 12.80 10.66 -30.78
N SER A 17 13.29 11.39 -29.78
CA SER A 17 13.06 11.05 -28.38
C SER A 17 11.59 11.14 -27.99
N GLY A 18 10.87 12.18 -28.45
CA GLY A 18 9.43 12.31 -28.22
C GLY A 18 8.62 11.20 -28.87
N PHE A 19 8.95 10.84 -30.11
CA PHE A 19 8.31 9.72 -30.79
C PHE A 19 8.59 8.38 -30.08
N SER A 20 9.83 8.11 -29.73
CA SER A 20 10.23 6.90 -29.01
C SER A 20 9.54 6.81 -27.63
N ALA A 21 9.47 7.92 -26.89
CA ALA A 21 8.79 7.96 -25.59
C ALA A 21 7.30 7.61 -25.70
N ASN A 22 6.65 8.06 -26.78
CA ASN A 22 5.24 7.75 -27.02
C ASN A 22 5.01 6.26 -27.37
N GLN A 23 5.95 5.62 -28.05
CA GLN A 23 5.88 4.18 -28.39
C GLN A 23 6.14 3.27 -27.18
N ILE A 24 6.94 3.74 -26.20
CA ILE A 24 7.30 2.97 -25.00
C ILE A 24 6.28 3.19 -23.86
N LYS A 25 5.32 4.11 -24.04
CA LYS A 25 4.34 4.42 -23.01
C LYS A 25 3.52 3.16 -22.65
N PRO A 26 3.52 2.72 -21.38
CA PRO A 26 2.76 1.55 -20.97
C PRO A 26 1.26 1.81 -21.12
N THR A 27 0.54 0.80 -21.59
CA THR A 27 -0.91 0.86 -21.84
C THR A 27 -1.70 -0.23 -21.15
N ASN A 28 -1.05 -1.30 -20.68
CA ASN A 28 -1.71 -2.46 -20.10
C ASN A 28 -1.84 -2.28 -18.58
N PHE A 29 -3.06 -2.17 -18.09
CA PHE A 29 -3.26 -2.15 -16.63
C PHE A 29 -3.12 -3.58 -16.07
N MET A 30 -2.19 -3.78 -15.14
CA MET A 30 -2.04 -5.06 -14.44
C MET A 30 -3.32 -5.46 -13.69
N SER A 31 -4.08 -4.50 -13.20
CA SER A 31 -5.39 -4.74 -12.58
C SER A 31 -6.36 -5.48 -13.49
N ASP A 32 -6.36 -5.21 -14.79
CA ASP A 32 -7.30 -5.79 -15.74
C ASP A 32 -6.89 -7.24 -16.09
N THR A 33 -5.59 -7.50 -16.23
CA THR A 33 -5.04 -8.84 -16.48
C THR A 33 -5.21 -9.78 -15.29
N ARG A 34 -5.37 -9.24 -14.08
CA ARG A 34 -5.56 -10.00 -12.83
C ARG A 34 -7.00 -10.38 -12.53
N GLY A 35 -7.93 -10.17 -13.47
CA GLY A 35 -9.32 -10.61 -13.37
C GLY A 35 -10.20 -9.80 -12.42
N GLY A 36 -9.85 -8.54 -12.12
CA GLY A 36 -10.71 -7.61 -11.37
C GLY A 36 -11.12 -8.08 -9.96
N ILE A 37 -10.30 -8.90 -9.31
CA ILE A 37 -10.61 -9.43 -7.96
C ILE A 37 -10.66 -8.28 -6.97
N LYS A 38 -11.75 -8.21 -6.22
CA LYS A 38 -11.91 -7.24 -5.13
C LYS A 38 -11.03 -7.63 -3.95
N ILE A 39 -10.26 -6.69 -3.41
CA ILE A 39 -9.43 -6.91 -2.22
C ILE A 39 -10.29 -7.33 -1.02
N SER A 40 -11.49 -6.80 -0.92
CA SER A 40 -12.45 -7.16 0.14
C SER A 40 -12.83 -8.64 0.15
N SER A 41 -12.78 -9.34 -0.99
CA SER A 41 -13.07 -10.78 -1.07
C SER A 41 -11.87 -11.66 -0.68
N ILE A 42 -10.65 -11.13 -0.73
CA ILE A 42 -9.44 -11.84 -0.34
C ILE A 42 -9.31 -11.93 1.19
N ILE A 43 -9.71 -10.87 1.88
CA ILE A 43 -9.50 -10.76 3.33
C ILE A 43 -10.58 -11.54 4.07
N PRO A 44 -10.23 -12.60 4.81
CA PRO A 44 -11.24 -13.42 5.49
C PRO A 44 -11.85 -12.68 6.69
N GLU A 45 -13.10 -13.02 7.02
CA GLU A 45 -13.77 -12.46 8.19
C GLU A 45 -13.33 -13.14 9.50
N LYS A 46 -12.79 -14.36 9.39
CA LYS A 46 -12.25 -15.12 10.53
C LYS A 46 -11.01 -15.88 10.10
N PHE A 47 -9.96 -15.80 10.88
CA PHE A 47 -8.72 -16.56 10.68
C PHE A 47 -7.92 -16.65 11.99
N GLY A 48 -7.24 -17.77 12.21
CA GLY A 48 -6.47 -17.97 13.43
C GLY A 48 -7.29 -17.67 14.68
N SER A 49 -6.78 -16.76 15.50
CA SER A 49 -7.44 -16.28 16.72
C SER A 49 -8.32 -15.04 16.50
N TRP A 50 -8.49 -14.55 15.28
CA TRP A 50 -9.14 -13.28 14.97
C TRP A 50 -10.49 -13.47 14.32
N LYS A 51 -11.43 -12.58 14.69
CA LYS A 51 -12.77 -12.48 14.10
C LYS A 51 -13.08 -11.01 13.81
N LYS A 52 -13.63 -10.74 12.60
CA LYS A 52 -14.15 -9.44 12.22
C LYS A 52 -15.25 -9.01 13.17
N MET A 53 -15.18 -7.77 13.63
CA MET A 53 -16.25 -7.11 14.39
C MET A 53 -17.16 -6.38 13.43
N ASP A 54 -18.46 -6.49 13.66
CA ASP A 54 -19.46 -5.64 13.01
C ASP A 54 -19.52 -4.30 13.76
N VAL A 55 -18.51 -3.47 13.55
CA VAL A 55 -18.50 -2.10 14.06
C VAL A 55 -19.18 -1.24 13.01
N SER A 56 -20.27 -0.57 13.40
CA SER A 56 -20.84 0.49 12.58
C SER A 56 -19.77 1.56 12.40
N THR A 57 -19.21 1.67 11.21
CA THR A 57 -18.34 2.79 10.84
C THR A 57 -19.19 4.05 11.00
N GLY A 58 -18.75 4.95 11.90
CA GLY A 58 -19.44 6.22 12.12
C GLY A 58 -19.69 6.95 10.79
N ILE A 59 -20.64 7.86 10.77
CA ILE A 59 -21.02 8.63 9.58
C ILE A 59 -19.76 9.27 8.99
N VAL A 60 -19.28 8.73 7.87
CA VAL A 60 -18.19 9.33 7.11
C VAL A 60 -18.75 10.57 6.42
N ASN A 61 -18.04 11.69 6.54
CA ASN A 61 -18.42 12.91 5.82
C ASN A 61 -18.47 12.60 4.31
N PRO A 62 -19.59 12.86 3.60
CA PRO A 62 -19.74 12.56 2.18
C PRO A 62 -18.64 13.14 1.30
N GLN A 63 -18.13 14.34 1.63
CA GLN A 63 -17.04 14.97 0.90
C GLN A 63 -15.72 14.20 1.08
N GLN A 64 -15.47 13.65 2.26
CA GLN A 64 -14.30 12.83 2.54
C GLN A 64 -14.41 11.47 1.85
N GLN A 65 -15.60 10.89 1.79
CA GLN A 65 -15.85 9.65 1.04
C GLN A 65 -15.60 9.84 -0.45
N GLN A 66 -16.11 10.91 -1.04
CA GLN A 66 -15.89 11.22 -2.47
C GLN A 66 -14.40 11.36 -2.79
N LEU A 67 -13.63 12.04 -1.95
CA LEU A 67 -12.17 12.17 -2.13
C LEU A 67 -11.47 10.79 -2.06
N LEU A 68 -11.89 9.91 -1.16
CA LEU A 68 -11.35 8.56 -1.07
C LEU A 68 -11.69 7.72 -2.29
N ASP A 69 -12.91 7.83 -2.81
CA ASP A 69 -13.36 7.12 -4.01
C ASP A 69 -12.65 7.61 -5.28
N GLU A 70 -12.26 8.89 -5.32
CA GLU A 70 -11.42 9.45 -6.40
C GLU A 70 -9.96 8.97 -6.32
N LEU A 71 -9.43 8.79 -5.10
CA LEU A 71 -8.03 8.42 -4.86
C LEU A 71 -7.78 6.91 -4.95
N TYR A 72 -8.75 6.09 -4.55
CA TYR A 72 -8.58 4.64 -4.45
C TYR A 72 -9.64 3.90 -5.26
N THR A 73 -9.20 2.86 -5.93
CA THR A 73 -10.13 1.94 -6.63
C THR A 73 -10.94 1.12 -5.63
N GLU A 74 -10.31 0.75 -4.50
CA GLU A 74 -10.95 0.04 -3.41
C GLU A 74 -10.27 0.39 -2.08
N LEU A 75 -11.09 0.70 -1.06
CA LEU A 75 -10.64 0.89 0.30
C LEU A 75 -11.33 -0.15 1.20
N VAL A 76 -10.55 -1.07 1.75
CA VAL A 76 -11.03 -2.06 2.71
C VAL A 76 -10.66 -1.60 4.11
N THR A 77 -11.65 -1.36 4.95
CA THR A 77 -11.45 -1.06 6.38
C THR A 77 -12.21 -2.09 7.21
N ARG A 78 -11.52 -2.77 8.12
CA ARG A 78 -12.09 -3.78 9.00
C ARG A 78 -11.48 -3.71 10.39
N THR A 79 -12.29 -3.98 11.39
CA THR A 79 -11.84 -4.17 12.76
C THR A 79 -11.94 -5.64 13.13
N TYR A 80 -10.90 -6.17 13.76
CA TYR A 80 -10.84 -7.54 14.23
C TYR A 80 -10.62 -7.58 15.74
N VAL A 81 -11.16 -8.61 16.37
CA VAL A 81 -10.92 -8.91 17.80
C VAL A 81 -10.34 -10.29 17.93
N SER A 82 -9.32 -10.44 18.77
CA SER A 82 -8.76 -11.73 19.13
C SER A 82 -9.64 -12.47 20.15
N ASN A 83 -9.39 -13.76 20.32
CA ASN A 83 -10.03 -14.56 21.38
C ASN A 83 -9.77 -13.99 22.79
N GLU A 84 -8.71 -13.20 22.97
CA GLU A 84 -8.32 -12.55 24.23
C GLU A 84 -8.87 -11.10 24.34
N GLY A 85 -9.70 -10.67 23.39
CA GLY A 85 -10.29 -9.32 23.36
C GLY A 85 -9.37 -8.23 22.81
N TYR A 86 -8.20 -8.54 22.26
CA TYR A 86 -7.34 -7.53 21.65
C TYR A 86 -7.89 -7.08 20.31
N VAL A 87 -7.93 -5.76 20.07
CA VAL A 87 -8.55 -5.16 18.89
C VAL A 87 -7.49 -4.66 17.91
N ILE A 88 -7.65 -5.05 16.65
CA ILE A 88 -6.82 -4.62 15.51
C ILE A 88 -7.70 -3.94 14.47
N MET A 89 -7.22 -2.81 13.95
CA MET A 89 -7.80 -2.10 12.82
C MET A 89 -6.95 -2.36 11.58
N LEU A 90 -7.56 -2.96 10.56
CA LEU A 90 -6.97 -3.21 9.25
C LEU A 90 -7.50 -2.19 8.26
N SER A 91 -6.61 -1.62 7.46
CA SER A 91 -6.97 -0.77 6.32
C SER A 91 -6.09 -1.13 5.12
N ILE A 92 -6.71 -1.40 3.98
CA ILE A 92 -6.01 -1.68 2.72
C ILE A 92 -6.56 -0.71 1.67
N ALA A 93 -5.71 0.18 1.20
CA ALA A 93 -6.02 1.12 0.13
C ALA A 93 -5.40 0.61 -1.17
N TYR A 94 -6.23 0.25 -2.14
CA TYR A 94 -5.81 -0.30 -3.42
C TYR A 94 -6.05 0.68 -4.55
N GLY A 95 -5.06 0.83 -5.43
CA GLY A 95 -5.14 1.65 -6.63
C GLY A 95 -4.72 0.86 -7.89
N LYS A 96 -5.53 0.94 -8.93
CA LYS A 96 -5.25 0.30 -10.23
C LYS A 96 -4.04 0.89 -10.95
N ASN A 97 -3.73 2.13 -10.66
CA ASN A 97 -2.65 2.89 -11.27
C ASN A 97 -1.83 3.58 -10.18
N GLN A 98 -0.53 3.35 -10.17
CA GLN A 98 0.40 3.96 -9.21
C GLN A 98 1.21 5.12 -9.82
N ASN A 99 0.75 5.71 -10.92
CA ASN A 99 1.35 6.92 -11.48
C ASN A 99 1.31 8.07 -10.45
N ASP A 100 2.16 9.07 -10.63
CA ASP A 100 2.39 10.18 -9.69
C ASP A 100 1.12 10.91 -9.20
N SER A 101 0.01 10.81 -9.96
CA SER A 101 -1.31 11.37 -9.60
C SER A 101 -2.08 10.54 -8.54
N PHE A 102 -1.72 9.27 -8.35
CA PHE A 102 -2.35 8.31 -7.42
C PHE A 102 -1.36 7.78 -6.39
N GLN A 103 -0.52 8.67 -5.85
CA GLN A 103 0.36 8.25 -4.78
C GLN A 103 -0.46 7.85 -3.57
N VAL A 104 -0.33 6.58 -3.19
CA VAL A 104 -0.82 6.10 -1.90
C VAL A 104 -0.31 7.04 -0.81
N HIS A 105 -1.21 7.73 -0.14
CA HIS A 105 -0.87 8.63 0.93
C HIS A 105 -0.32 7.84 2.12
N LEU A 106 0.98 7.95 2.34
CA LEU A 106 1.65 7.26 3.44
C LEU A 106 1.10 7.72 4.80
N PRO A 107 1.04 6.85 5.81
CA PRO A 107 0.58 7.20 7.14
C PRO A 107 1.28 8.41 7.73
N GLU A 108 2.56 8.65 7.43
CA GLU A 108 3.31 9.83 7.87
C GLU A 108 2.70 11.16 7.39
N ILE A 109 1.90 11.13 6.34
CA ILE A 109 1.21 12.31 5.80
C ILE A 109 -0.25 12.33 6.28
N CYS A 110 -0.93 11.19 6.25
CA CYS A 110 -2.36 11.11 6.56
C CYS A 110 -2.65 11.27 8.05
N TYR A 111 -1.79 10.73 8.93
CA TYR A 111 -2.01 10.81 10.38
C TYR A 111 -1.90 12.25 10.90
N PRO A 112 -0.85 13.05 10.55
CA PRO A 112 -0.82 14.47 10.90
C PRO A 112 -2.00 15.26 10.37
N ALA A 113 -2.44 15.01 9.15
CA ALA A 113 -3.64 15.66 8.58
C ALA A 113 -4.93 15.36 9.35
N GLN A 114 -4.97 14.25 10.08
CA GLN A 114 -6.08 13.86 10.97
C GLN A 114 -5.86 14.30 12.43
N GLY A 115 -4.80 15.07 12.71
CA GLY A 115 -4.52 15.60 14.05
C GLY A 115 -3.69 14.67 14.94
N PHE A 116 -3.12 13.61 14.40
CA PHE A 116 -2.16 12.77 15.13
C PHE A 116 -0.79 13.39 15.13
N GLN A 117 -0.07 13.19 16.21
CA GLN A 117 1.36 13.41 16.29
C GLN A 117 2.06 12.11 15.87
N VAL A 118 2.99 12.19 14.94
CA VAL A 118 3.83 11.08 14.51
C VAL A 118 5.16 11.20 15.22
N GLY A 119 5.49 10.20 16.02
CA GLY A 119 6.76 10.07 16.74
C GLY A 119 7.77 9.24 15.93
N ASP A 120 8.40 8.25 16.58
CA ASP A 120 9.43 7.43 15.97
C ASP A 120 8.89 6.62 14.78
N SER A 121 9.69 6.60 13.72
CA SER A 121 9.46 5.81 12.52
C SER A 121 10.62 4.84 12.32
N ARG A 122 10.32 3.55 12.21
CA ARG A 122 11.32 2.48 12.04
C ARG A 122 11.04 1.67 10.79
N LYS A 123 12.05 1.51 9.94
CA LYS A 123 12.03 0.53 8.84
C LYS A 123 12.53 -0.79 9.38
N LEU A 124 11.80 -1.86 9.10
CA LEU A 124 12.16 -3.21 9.51
C LEU A 124 11.70 -4.23 8.48
N THR A 125 12.15 -5.44 8.66
CA THR A 125 11.71 -6.60 7.90
C THR A 125 10.82 -7.45 8.79
N LEU A 126 9.57 -7.66 8.36
CA LEU A 126 8.66 -8.57 9.02
C LEU A 126 8.84 -9.96 8.41
N THR A 127 9.40 -10.88 9.17
CA THR A 127 9.61 -12.27 8.74
C THR A 127 8.31 -13.05 8.89
N THR A 128 7.95 -13.78 7.83
CA THR A 128 6.79 -14.68 7.77
C THR A 128 7.22 -16.06 7.32
N PRO A 129 6.39 -17.10 7.48
CA PRO A 129 6.66 -18.44 6.93
C PRO A 129 6.85 -18.47 5.40
N TYR A 130 6.40 -17.43 4.70
CA TYR A 130 6.39 -17.32 3.23
C TYR A 130 7.43 -16.33 2.70
N GLY A 131 8.29 -15.80 3.57
CA GLY A 131 9.32 -14.83 3.23
C GLY A 131 9.20 -13.52 4.00
N ASP A 132 10.01 -12.56 3.60
CA ASP A 132 10.22 -11.30 4.29
C ASP A 132 9.45 -10.15 3.63
N ILE A 133 8.77 -9.35 4.46
CA ILE A 133 8.05 -8.16 4.02
C ILE A 133 8.78 -6.92 4.54
N PRO A 134 9.27 -6.02 3.66
CA PRO A 134 9.76 -4.72 4.10
C PRO A 134 8.61 -3.89 4.65
N THR A 135 8.67 -3.56 5.93
CA THR A 135 7.61 -2.85 6.64
C THR A 135 8.15 -1.58 7.29
N LYS A 136 7.22 -0.71 7.66
CA LYS A 136 7.48 0.40 8.57
C LYS A 136 6.57 0.33 9.79
N GLN A 137 7.12 0.71 10.93
CA GLN A 137 6.38 0.93 12.16
C GLN A 137 6.43 2.40 12.54
N LEU A 138 5.28 2.95 12.90
CA LEU A 138 5.12 4.31 13.36
C LEU A 138 4.53 4.33 14.76
N GLU A 139 5.05 5.20 15.60
CA GLU A 139 4.44 5.55 16.85
C GLU A 139 3.56 6.78 16.63
N THR A 140 2.26 6.65 16.80
CA THR A 140 1.34 7.77 16.63
C THR A 140 0.52 8.01 17.89
N THR A 141 0.18 9.29 18.13
CA THR A 141 -0.61 9.69 19.30
C THR A 141 -1.61 10.78 18.91
N PHE A 142 -2.87 10.61 19.27
CA PHE A 142 -3.92 11.59 19.06
C PHE A 142 -4.27 12.28 20.38
N GLN A 143 -4.19 13.64 20.39
CA GLN A 143 -4.50 14.49 21.54
C GLN A 143 -3.82 14.04 22.86
N SER A 144 -2.61 13.53 22.80
CA SER A 144 -1.83 13.02 23.93
C SER A 144 -2.50 11.94 24.78
N ARG A 145 -3.61 11.34 24.31
CA ARG A 145 -4.41 10.35 25.04
C ARG A 145 -4.52 9.01 24.32
N ARG A 146 -4.71 9.03 22.99
CA ARG A 146 -4.84 7.82 22.18
C ARG A 146 -3.50 7.48 21.55
N VAL A 147 -2.82 6.49 22.12
CA VAL A 147 -1.59 5.94 21.53
C VAL A 147 -2.00 4.86 20.54
N GLU A 148 -1.61 5.02 19.26
CA GLU A 148 -1.98 4.13 18.17
C GLU A 148 -0.74 3.74 17.35
N PRO A 149 0.02 2.72 17.77
CA PRO A 149 1.09 2.16 16.97
C PRO A 149 0.56 1.60 15.64
N VAL A 150 1.33 1.81 14.57
CA VAL A 150 0.95 1.44 13.19
C VAL A 150 2.06 0.64 12.55
N THR A 151 1.72 -0.50 11.94
CA THR A 151 2.58 -1.25 11.03
C THR A 151 2.00 -1.20 9.63
N TYR A 152 2.83 -0.87 8.63
CA TYR A 152 2.37 -0.82 7.25
C TYR A 152 3.47 -1.17 6.26
N TRP A 153 3.05 -1.52 5.04
CA TRP A 153 3.89 -1.62 3.85
C TRP A 153 3.13 -1.21 2.61
N THR A 154 3.85 -1.02 1.51
CA THR A 154 3.27 -0.75 0.19
C THR A 154 3.74 -1.79 -0.81
N THR A 155 2.89 -2.12 -1.78
CA THR A 155 3.26 -2.95 -2.93
C THR A 155 3.14 -2.18 -4.22
N ILE A 156 3.96 -2.57 -5.20
CA ILE A 156 3.86 -2.19 -6.61
C ILE A 156 3.85 -3.48 -7.42
N GLY A 157 2.74 -3.73 -8.09
CA GLY A 157 2.53 -5.02 -8.75
C GLY A 157 2.64 -6.18 -7.76
N ASN A 158 3.60 -7.07 -7.99
CA ASN A 158 3.90 -8.24 -7.17
C ASN A 158 5.06 -8.04 -6.19
N HIS A 159 5.40 -6.80 -5.85
CA HIS A 159 6.56 -6.54 -5.01
C HIS A 159 6.22 -5.60 -3.85
N ALA A 160 6.51 -6.02 -2.63
CA ALA A 160 6.58 -5.11 -1.50
C ALA A 160 7.84 -4.23 -1.61
N VAL A 161 7.69 -2.91 -1.43
CA VAL A 161 8.76 -1.95 -1.70
C VAL A 161 9.37 -1.38 -0.41
N LYS A 162 10.70 -1.24 -0.41
CA LYS A 162 11.49 -0.80 0.77
C LYS A 162 11.56 0.73 0.91
N SER A 163 11.41 1.45 -0.19
CA SER A 163 11.61 2.91 -0.22
C SER A 163 10.97 3.53 -1.48
N GLY A 164 10.90 4.87 -1.52
CA GLY A 164 10.44 5.58 -2.71
C GLY A 164 11.28 5.32 -3.96
N LEU A 165 12.60 5.16 -3.80
CA LEU A 165 13.48 4.81 -4.91
C LEU A 165 13.21 3.38 -5.42
N ASP A 166 13.06 2.41 -4.52
CA ASP A 166 12.70 1.03 -4.87
C ASP A 166 11.34 0.99 -5.58
N LYS A 167 10.35 1.75 -5.07
CA LYS A 167 9.07 1.96 -5.73
C LYS A 167 9.26 2.43 -7.18
N LYS A 168 10.03 3.50 -7.38
CA LYS A 168 10.26 4.08 -8.72
C LYS A 168 10.96 3.11 -9.68
N LEU A 169 11.93 2.36 -9.20
CA LEU A 169 12.61 1.33 -9.99
C LEU A 169 11.66 0.21 -10.41
N LYS A 170 10.74 -0.21 -9.53
CA LYS A 170 9.71 -1.21 -9.87
C LYS A 170 8.71 -0.68 -10.88
N GLU A 171 8.25 0.57 -10.72
CA GLU A 171 7.38 1.23 -11.70
C GLU A 171 8.02 1.26 -13.09
N ILE A 172 9.28 1.68 -13.18
CA ILE A 172 10.05 1.69 -14.44
C ILE A 172 10.16 0.28 -15.02
N SER A 173 10.46 -0.72 -14.19
CA SER A 173 10.57 -2.11 -14.64
C SER A 173 9.28 -2.64 -15.24
N TYR A 174 8.12 -2.34 -14.66
CA TYR A 174 6.81 -2.68 -15.23
C TYR A 174 6.53 -1.88 -16.49
N ALA A 175 6.81 -0.58 -16.49
CA ALA A 175 6.59 0.27 -17.66
C ALA A 175 7.39 -0.20 -18.89
N MET A 176 8.63 -0.68 -18.70
CA MET A 176 9.44 -1.27 -19.77
C MET A 176 8.86 -2.58 -20.34
N GLN A 177 7.97 -3.24 -19.59
CA GLN A 177 7.22 -4.43 -20.04
C GLN A 177 5.87 -4.05 -20.68
N GLY A 178 5.57 -2.76 -20.79
CA GLY A 178 4.30 -2.23 -21.31
C GLY A 178 3.17 -2.20 -20.27
N ASP A 179 3.47 -2.49 -19.01
CA ASP A 179 2.49 -2.63 -17.94
C ASP A 179 2.42 -1.39 -17.05
N ILE A 180 1.20 -0.99 -16.71
CA ILE A 180 0.89 -0.02 -15.65
C ILE A 180 0.64 -0.81 -14.38
N ALA A 181 1.58 -0.73 -13.43
CA ALA A 181 1.47 -1.48 -12.18
C ALA A 181 0.35 -0.93 -11.30
N ASP A 182 -0.42 -1.85 -10.74
CA ASP A 182 -1.29 -1.58 -9.59
C ASP A 182 -0.46 -1.56 -8.29
N GLY A 183 -1.09 -1.20 -7.19
CA GLY A 183 -0.43 -1.25 -5.89
C GLY A 183 -1.39 -1.02 -4.75
N LEU A 184 -0.92 -1.29 -3.56
CA LEU A 184 -1.70 -1.06 -2.35
C LEU A 184 -0.83 -0.58 -1.18
N LEU A 185 -1.51 0.06 -0.24
CA LEU A 185 -1.03 0.27 1.12
C LEU A 185 -1.76 -0.70 2.03
N PHE A 186 -1.02 -1.57 2.67
CA PHE A 186 -1.51 -2.43 3.75
C PHE A 186 -1.12 -1.82 5.10
N ARG A 187 -2.11 -1.55 5.94
CA ARG A 187 -1.91 -0.90 7.24
C ARG A 187 -2.66 -1.64 8.32
N VAL A 188 -1.97 -1.91 9.42
CA VAL A 188 -2.52 -2.47 10.65
C VAL A 188 -2.22 -1.51 11.79
N SER A 189 -3.19 -1.23 12.64
CA SER A 189 -3.02 -0.43 13.84
C SER A 189 -3.82 -0.98 15.02
N SER A 190 -3.46 -0.58 16.22
CA SER A 190 -4.15 -0.91 17.46
C SER A 190 -4.05 0.24 18.44
N ILE A 191 -5.08 0.47 19.25
CA ILE A 191 -5.04 1.48 20.33
C ILE A 191 -4.45 0.80 21.55
N ASP A 192 -3.18 1.09 21.82
CA ASP A 192 -2.43 0.46 22.91
C ASP A 192 -1.27 1.36 23.38
N PRO A 193 -1.23 1.79 24.64
CA PRO A 193 -0.10 2.54 25.18
C PRO A 193 1.19 1.71 25.29
N ASP A 194 1.08 0.38 25.40
CA ASP A 194 2.23 -0.54 25.36
C ASP A 194 2.62 -0.84 23.90
N LYS A 195 3.47 0.02 23.35
CA LYS A 195 3.90 -0.05 21.96
C LYS A 195 4.56 -1.39 21.57
N PRO A 196 5.49 -1.98 22.38
CA PRO A 196 6.06 -3.29 22.10
C PRO A 196 4.99 -4.38 21.97
N ARG A 197 4.01 -4.40 22.88
CA ARG A 197 2.87 -5.32 22.82
C ARG A 197 2.05 -5.10 21.56
N ALA A 198 1.74 -3.84 21.24
CA ALA A 198 0.99 -3.49 20.04
C ALA A 198 1.65 -4.03 18.77
N PHE A 199 2.95 -3.79 18.59
CA PHE A 199 3.69 -4.28 17.43
C PHE A 199 3.76 -5.80 17.36
N SER A 200 3.91 -6.47 18.50
CA SER A 200 3.88 -7.94 18.59
C SER A 200 2.51 -8.50 18.16
N MET A 201 1.42 -7.91 18.65
CA MET A 201 0.06 -8.33 18.29
C MET A 201 -0.25 -8.06 16.81
N GLN A 202 0.22 -6.96 16.25
CA GLN A 202 0.10 -6.65 14.83
C GLN A 202 0.87 -7.66 13.97
N GLN A 203 2.08 -8.03 14.38
CA GLN A 203 2.85 -9.08 13.69
C GLN A 203 2.12 -10.43 13.71
N LYS A 204 1.61 -10.85 14.86
CA LYS A 204 0.81 -12.08 15.01
C LYS A 204 -0.41 -12.05 14.10
N PHE A 205 -1.16 -10.94 14.09
CA PHE A 205 -2.31 -10.73 13.20
C PHE A 205 -1.94 -10.91 11.73
N ILE A 206 -0.87 -10.24 11.28
CA ILE A 206 -0.41 -10.28 9.89
C ILE A 206 -0.01 -11.71 9.50
N GLN A 207 0.75 -12.42 10.34
CA GLN A 207 1.19 -13.79 10.07
C GLN A 207 0.00 -14.75 9.98
N GLU A 208 -0.95 -14.69 10.91
CA GLU A 208 -2.14 -15.56 10.91
C GLU A 208 -3.04 -15.26 9.70
N MET A 209 -3.19 -13.98 9.33
CA MET A 209 -3.95 -13.60 8.14
C MET A 209 -3.29 -14.14 6.85
N LEU A 210 -1.99 -13.94 6.68
CA LEU A 210 -1.26 -14.43 5.50
C LEU A 210 -1.28 -15.96 5.39
N THR A 211 -1.31 -16.66 6.52
CA THR A 211 -1.44 -18.13 6.55
C THR A 211 -2.82 -18.60 6.08
N SER A 212 -3.85 -17.80 6.25
CA SER A 212 -5.24 -18.15 5.94
C SER A 212 -5.69 -17.86 4.51
N ILE A 213 -4.85 -17.22 3.70
CA ILE A 213 -5.13 -16.84 2.31
C ILE A 213 -4.27 -17.64 1.33
N THR A 214 -4.62 -17.60 0.04
CA THR A 214 -3.91 -18.33 -1.00
C THR A 214 -2.53 -17.74 -1.31
N ALA A 215 -1.65 -18.51 -1.95
CA ALA A 215 -0.35 -18.02 -2.45
C ALA A 215 -0.50 -16.82 -3.40
N ALA A 216 -1.48 -16.88 -4.31
CA ALA A 216 -1.76 -15.79 -5.24
C ALA A 216 -2.17 -14.50 -4.51
N ASP A 217 -2.93 -14.63 -3.42
CA ASP A 217 -3.36 -13.50 -2.60
C ASP A 217 -2.19 -12.95 -1.75
N ARG A 218 -1.33 -13.83 -1.20
CA ARG A 218 -0.10 -13.41 -0.51
C ARG A 218 0.82 -12.62 -1.43
N LEU A 219 0.99 -13.09 -2.67
CA LEU A 219 1.78 -12.37 -3.66
C LEU A 219 1.22 -10.97 -3.93
N ARG A 220 -0.10 -10.85 -4.05
CA ARG A 220 -0.77 -9.56 -4.31
C ARG A 220 -0.69 -8.61 -3.12
N LEU A 221 -0.95 -9.11 -1.90
CA LEU A 221 -1.03 -8.27 -0.70
C LEU A 221 0.35 -7.89 -0.13
N ALA A 222 1.36 -8.75 -0.31
CA ALA A 222 2.63 -8.62 0.38
C ALA A 222 3.86 -8.89 -0.50
N GLY A 223 3.68 -9.26 -1.77
CA GLY A 223 4.79 -9.58 -2.65
C GLY A 223 5.48 -10.90 -2.32
N LEU A 224 4.86 -11.76 -1.52
CA LEU A 224 5.40 -13.05 -1.11
C LEU A 224 5.14 -14.11 -2.18
N ARG A 225 6.20 -14.85 -2.51
CA ARG A 225 6.16 -16.03 -3.38
C ARG A 225 6.41 -17.25 -2.51
N ASP A 226 5.62 -18.28 -2.69
CA ASP A 226 5.86 -19.57 -2.03
C ASP A 226 7.13 -20.20 -2.56
#